data_59c20c3d0283ded210126d26f2942e06
#
_entry.id   59c20c3d0283ded210126d26f2942e06
#
_cell.length_a   1.000
_cell.length_b   1.000
_cell.length_c   1.000
_cell.angle_alpha   90.00
_cell.angle_beta   90.00
_cell.angle_gamma   90.00
#
_symmetry.space_group_name_H-M   'P 1'
#
loop_
_entity.id
_entity.type
_entity.pdbx_description
1 polymer ?
#
loop_
_entity_poly.entity_id
_entity_poly.type
_entity_poly.pdbx_seq_one_letter_code
_entity_poly.pdbx_strand_id
1 'polypeptide(L)'
;NEKLILETRKLIKKDMGIISKIENQDALKNIIKIIKATDSIMIARGDLAIDIGHSEVPKVQLSLIKKCSQFSKSVIVATQMLESMIENNTATRAEINDIATAIFQGADTVMLSAEAAIGKFPSQAVSTMTQTILSTEKYKRQHIEDFKNSIISNKDPVKSILLSVKDIAYNPDVKAIIVFSNSGKSAKLVSAMRP
;
A
#
# COMPACT_ATOMS: atom_id res chain seq x y z
N ASN A 1 3.50 -2.10 19.12
CA ASN A 1 2.13 -2.17 19.64
C ASN A 1 1.49 -0.78 19.69
N GLU A 2 0.16 -0.68 19.89
CA GLU A 2 -0.61 0.56 19.96
C GLU A 2 -0.05 1.54 21.00
N LYS A 3 0.32 1.05 22.18
CA LYS A 3 0.82 1.88 23.29
C LYS A 3 2.05 2.68 22.87
N LEU A 4 3.03 2.05 22.23
CA LEU A 4 4.22 2.74 21.73
C LEU A 4 3.88 3.82 20.69
N ILE A 5 2.93 3.56 19.80
CA ILE A 5 2.50 4.55 18.81
C ILE A 5 1.91 5.78 19.50
N LEU A 6 1.05 5.57 20.50
CA LEU A 6 0.43 6.65 21.27
C LEU A 6 1.46 7.44 22.09
N GLU A 7 2.46 6.77 22.66
CA GLU A 7 3.59 7.42 23.35
C GLU A 7 4.43 8.23 22.36
N THR A 8 4.80 7.65 21.21
CA THR A 8 5.53 8.37 20.14
C THR A 8 4.75 9.59 19.68
N ARG A 9 3.42 9.48 19.52
CA ARG A 9 2.56 10.61 19.12
C ARG A 9 2.65 11.79 20.07
N LYS A 10 2.90 11.57 21.37
CA LYS A 10 3.08 12.65 22.36
C LYS A 10 4.44 13.33 22.25
N LEU A 11 5.44 12.65 21.70
CA LEU A 11 6.82 13.14 21.62
C LEU A 11 7.11 13.88 20.31
N ILE A 12 6.37 13.60 19.26
CA ILE A 12 6.58 14.21 17.93
C ILE A 12 5.75 15.49 17.77
N LYS A 13 6.14 16.33 16.78
CA LYS A 13 5.35 17.51 16.40
C LYS A 13 3.98 17.08 15.85
N LYS A 14 2.97 17.92 16.02
CA LYS A 14 1.58 17.60 15.69
C LYS A 14 1.34 17.31 14.20
N ASP A 15 2.15 17.85 13.33
CA ASP A 15 2.07 17.71 11.86
C ASP A 15 2.89 16.53 11.31
N MET A 16 3.63 15.81 12.15
CA MET A 16 4.39 14.62 11.74
C MET A 16 3.51 13.37 11.71
N GLY A 17 3.58 12.63 10.60
CA GLY A 17 2.94 11.32 10.45
C GLY A 17 3.77 10.19 11.09
N ILE A 18 3.09 9.14 11.53
CA ILE A 18 3.72 7.91 12.03
C ILE A 18 3.44 6.78 11.04
N ILE A 19 4.49 6.15 10.54
CA ILE A 19 4.43 4.92 9.75
C ILE A 19 4.81 3.75 10.66
N SER A 20 3.87 2.84 10.91
CA SER A 20 4.15 1.65 11.71
C SER A 20 4.67 0.52 10.84
N LYS A 21 5.89 0.06 11.12
CA LYS A 21 6.53 -1.07 10.46
C LYS A 21 6.00 -2.38 11.03
N ILE A 22 5.46 -3.24 10.19
CA ILE A 22 4.94 -4.57 10.54
C ILE A 22 5.96 -5.61 10.12
N GLU A 23 6.58 -6.25 11.09
CA GLU A 23 7.74 -7.14 10.89
C GLU A 23 7.71 -8.40 11.74
N ASN A 24 6.66 -8.61 12.55
CA ASN A 24 6.57 -9.76 13.42
C ASN A 24 5.12 -10.16 13.73
N GLN A 25 4.98 -11.37 14.27
CA GLN A 25 3.69 -11.98 14.61
C GLN A 25 2.91 -11.19 15.66
N ASP A 26 3.60 -10.58 16.64
CA ASP A 26 2.95 -9.78 17.67
C ASP A 26 2.30 -8.52 17.11
N ALA A 27 2.92 -7.89 16.12
CA ALA A 27 2.29 -6.80 15.37
C ALA A 27 1.03 -7.28 14.62
N LEU A 28 1.08 -8.47 14.02
CA LEU A 28 -0.07 -9.06 13.32
C LEU A 28 -1.24 -9.36 14.26
N LYS A 29 -0.97 -9.90 15.45
CA LYS A 29 -2.02 -10.13 16.48
C LYS A 29 -2.72 -8.83 16.91
N ASN A 30 -2.00 -7.72 16.91
CA ASN A 30 -2.49 -6.40 17.33
C ASN A 30 -2.82 -5.47 16.17
N ILE A 31 -2.87 -5.97 14.94
CA ILE A 31 -2.85 -5.16 13.72
C ILE A 31 -3.96 -4.12 13.64
N ILE A 32 -5.19 -4.45 14.05
CA ILE A 32 -6.32 -3.50 14.00
C ILE A 32 -6.09 -2.30 14.93
N LYS A 33 -5.54 -2.52 16.12
CA LYS A 33 -5.20 -1.44 17.05
C LYS A 33 -4.09 -0.57 16.51
N ILE A 34 -3.07 -1.19 15.90
CA ILE A 34 -1.94 -0.50 15.24
C ILE A 34 -2.46 0.36 14.08
N ILE A 35 -3.26 -0.20 13.16
CA ILE A 35 -3.82 0.54 12.03
C ILE A 35 -4.63 1.76 12.48
N LYS A 36 -5.42 1.62 13.54
CA LYS A 36 -6.20 2.75 14.07
C LYS A 36 -5.34 3.86 14.66
N ALA A 37 -4.23 3.52 15.31
CA ALA A 37 -3.35 4.47 16.00
C ALA A 37 -2.32 5.15 15.09
N THR A 38 -1.97 4.55 13.96
CA THR A 38 -0.94 5.03 13.02
C THR A 38 -1.53 5.85 11.85
N ASP A 39 -0.69 6.52 11.09
CA ASP A 39 -1.08 7.25 9.87
C ASP A 39 -0.93 6.36 8.63
N SER A 40 0.09 5.50 8.61
CA SER A 40 0.37 4.56 7.53
C SER A 40 0.99 3.28 8.07
N ILE A 41 0.97 2.23 7.27
CA ILE A 41 1.58 0.93 7.58
C ILE A 41 2.69 0.65 6.56
N MET A 42 3.80 0.10 7.03
CA MET A 42 4.83 -0.49 6.17
C MET A 42 4.91 -1.99 6.43
N ILE A 43 4.77 -2.79 5.40
CA ILE A 43 4.96 -4.24 5.44
C ILE A 43 6.43 -4.53 5.15
N ALA A 44 7.20 -4.84 6.18
CA ALA A 44 8.62 -5.16 6.08
C ALA A 44 8.78 -6.67 5.87
N ARG A 45 8.70 -7.09 4.61
CA ARG A 45 8.58 -8.52 4.22
C ARG A 45 9.78 -9.36 4.63
N GLY A 46 10.99 -8.81 4.57
CA GLY A 46 12.20 -9.52 4.95
C GLY A 46 12.15 -9.98 6.41
N ASP A 47 12.00 -9.03 7.34
CA ASP A 47 11.92 -9.31 8.78
C ASP A 47 10.68 -10.15 9.11
N LEU A 48 9.54 -9.83 8.48
CA LEU A 48 8.30 -10.56 8.68
C LEU A 48 8.42 -12.04 8.27
N ALA A 49 9.11 -12.33 7.15
CA ALA A 49 9.31 -13.69 6.67
C ALA A 49 10.15 -14.56 7.63
N ILE A 50 11.09 -13.94 8.35
CA ILE A 50 11.89 -14.64 9.36
C ILE A 50 10.99 -15.12 10.52
N ASP A 51 10.03 -14.30 10.91
CA ASP A 51 9.17 -14.58 12.08
C ASP A 51 7.99 -15.51 11.77
N ILE A 52 7.36 -15.36 10.59
CA ILE A 52 6.14 -16.12 10.23
C ILE A 52 6.35 -17.20 9.17
N GLY A 53 7.54 -17.23 8.53
CA GLY A 53 7.84 -18.10 7.39
C GLY A 53 7.52 -17.47 6.04
N HIS A 54 8.38 -17.71 5.05
CA HIS A 54 8.29 -17.12 3.70
C HIS A 54 6.95 -17.40 3.00
N SER A 55 6.41 -18.61 3.14
CA SER A 55 5.14 -19.03 2.52
C SER A 55 3.92 -18.28 3.05
N GLU A 56 4.00 -17.72 4.24
CA GLU A 56 2.92 -16.98 4.87
C GLU A 56 2.85 -15.50 4.41
N VAL A 57 3.99 -14.94 3.98
CA VAL A 57 4.10 -13.51 3.62
C VAL A 57 3.09 -13.06 2.57
N PRO A 58 2.86 -13.79 1.45
CA PRO A 58 1.94 -13.32 0.40
C PRO A 58 0.50 -13.16 0.90
N LYS A 59 -0.01 -14.09 1.71
CA LYS A 59 -1.38 -14.01 2.26
C LYS A 59 -1.50 -12.92 3.33
N VAL A 60 -0.43 -12.75 4.14
CA VAL A 60 -0.39 -11.70 5.16
C VAL A 60 -0.34 -10.33 4.49
N GLN A 61 0.50 -10.14 3.46
CA GLN A 61 0.56 -8.91 2.67
C GLN A 61 -0.82 -8.54 2.12
N LEU A 62 -1.51 -9.45 1.44
CA LEU A 62 -2.85 -9.22 0.91
C LEU A 62 -3.85 -8.84 2.01
N SER A 63 -3.80 -9.54 3.16
CA SER A 63 -4.66 -9.25 4.31
C SER A 63 -4.41 -7.87 4.88
N LEU A 64 -3.15 -7.45 5.02
CA LEU A 64 -2.75 -6.15 5.53
C LEU A 64 -3.20 -5.02 4.59
N ILE A 65 -2.96 -5.16 3.28
CA ILE A 65 -3.40 -4.19 2.26
C ILE A 65 -4.93 -3.99 2.35
N LYS A 66 -5.71 -5.08 2.38
CA LYS A 66 -7.17 -5.02 2.52
C LYS A 66 -7.61 -4.33 3.80
N LYS A 67 -6.98 -4.65 4.93
CA LYS A 67 -7.29 -4.00 6.22
C LYS A 67 -6.96 -2.50 6.18
N CYS A 68 -5.79 -2.11 5.66
CA CYS A 68 -5.43 -0.70 5.52
C CYS A 68 -6.46 0.06 4.70
N SER A 69 -6.88 -0.47 3.56
CA SER A 69 -7.94 0.09 2.73
C SER A 69 -9.27 0.26 3.50
N GLN A 70 -9.69 -0.73 4.29
CA GLN A 70 -10.90 -0.65 5.12
C GLN A 70 -10.87 0.48 6.14
N PHE A 71 -9.68 0.82 6.65
CA PHE A 71 -9.48 1.92 7.62
C PHE A 71 -9.00 3.22 6.96
N SER A 72 -8.97 3.28 5.61
CA SER A 72 -8.49 4.44 4.85
C SER A 72 -7.08 4.86 5.27
N LYS A 73 -6.20 3.88 5.48
CA LYS A 73 -4.79 4.06 5.76
C LYS A 73 -3.97 3.64 4.56
N SER A 74 -2.94 4.41 4.24
CA SER A 74 -1.98 4.05 3.21
C SER A 74 -1.10 2.88 3.66
N VAL A 75 -0.65 2.10 2.68
CA VAL A 75 0.22 0.94 2.92
C VAL A 75 1.40 0.93 1.97
N ILE A 76 2.58 0.72 2.55
CA ILE A 76 3.86 0.59 1.85
C ILE A 76 4.24 -0.89 1.87
N VAL A 77 4.53 -1.46 0.70
CA VAL A 77 5.16 -2.78 0.59
C VAL A 77 6.65 -2.59 0.41
N ALA A 78 7.44 -3.13 1.34
CA ALA A 78 8.85 -2.86 1.46
C ALA A 78 9.67 -4.15 1.53
N THR A 79 10.96 -4.02 1.16
CA THR A 79 12.00 -5.04 1.14
C THR A 79 11.84 -6.12 0.08
N GLN A 80 12.97 -6.59 -0.45
CA GLN A 80 13.04 -7.66 -1.45
C GLN A 80 12.17 -7.40 -2.71
N MET A 81 12.15 -6.14 -3.19
CA MET A 81 11.39 -5.78 -4.39
C MET A 81 12.21 -6.01 -5.67
N LEU A 82 13.45 -5.55 -5.70
CA LEU A 82 14.41 -5.69 -6.81
C LEU A 82 15.80 -6.08 -6.28
N GLU A 83 15.86 -6.99 -5.33
CA GLU A 83 17.07 -7.32 -4.57
C GLU A 83 18.22 -7.77 -5.48
N SER A 84 17.92 -8.47 -6.58
CA SER A 84 18.94 -8.85 -7.57
C SER A 84 19.63 -7.63 -8.22
N MET A 85 18.95 -6.48 -8.26
CA MET A 85 19.49 -5.25 -8.84
C MET A 85 20.47 -4.50 -7.93
N ILE A 86 20.74 -5.00 -6.73
CA ILE A 86 21.89 -4.56 -5.93
C ILE A 86 23.18 -4.81 -6.72
N GLU A 87 23.30 -5.97 -7.36
CA GLU A 87 24.50 -6.42 -8.08
C GLU A 87 24.31 -6.45 -9.60
N ASN A 88 23.08 -6.56 -10.13
CA ASN A 88 22.77 -6.70 -11.55
C ASN A 88 22.01 -5.49 -12.07
N ASN A 89 22.21 -5.15 -13.34
CA ASN A 89 21.52 -4.03 -14.00
C ASN A 89 20.09 -4.37 -14.45
N THR A 90 19.67 -5.62 -14.31
CA THR A 90 18.34 -6.10 -14.71
C THR A 90 17.71 -6.91 -13.58
N ALA A 91 16.41 -6.73 -13.40
CA ALA A 91 15.62 -7.50 -12.46
C ALA A 91 15.28 -8.89 -12.97
N THR A 92 15.01 -9.80 -12.07
CA THR A 92 14.43 -11.11 -12.40
C THR A 92 12.93 -10.97 -12.74
N ARG A 93 12.39 -11.94 -13.50
CA ARG A 93 10.94 -11.99 -13.79
C ARG A 93 10.10 -12.14 -12.52
N ALA A 94 10.62 -12.83 -11.51
CA ALA A 94 9.94 -13.00 -10.23
C ALA A 94 9.76 -11.66 -9.49
N GLU A 95 10.79 -10.83 -9.47
CA GLU A 95 10.76 -9.49 -8.86
C GLU A 95 9.79 -8.55 -9.58
N ILE A 96 9.81 -8.55 -10.92
CA ILE A 96 8.85 -7.78 -11.73
C ILE A 96 7.41 -8.21 -11.41
N ASN A 97 7.16 -9.54 -11.34
CA ASN A 97 5.85 -10.07 -10.99
C ASN A 97 5.44 -9.72 -9.56
N ASP A 98 6.37 -9.67 -8.63
CA ASP A 98 6.10 -9.32 -7.24
C ASP A 98 5.68 -7.84 -7.10
N ILE A 99 6.36 -6.92 -7.79
CA ILE A 99 5.95 -5.51 -7.86
C ILE A 99 4.54 -5.40 -8.44
N ALA A 100 4.29 -6.04 -9.61
CA ALA A 100 2.98 -6.01 -10.25
C ALA A 100 1.89 -6.56 -9.32
N THR A 101 2.17 -7.66 -8.61
CA THR A 101 1.26 -8.26 -7.63
C THR A 101 0.92 -7.30 -6.50
N ALA A 102 1.91 -6.60 -5.93
CA ALA A 102 1.67 -5.60 -4.89
C ALA A 102 0.72 -4.47 -5.38
N ILE A 103 0.91 -4.00 -6.62
CA ILE A 103 0.06 -2.98 -7.24
C ILE A 103 -1.36 -3.52 -7.50
N PHE A 104 -1.49 -4.75 -8.02
CA PHE A 104 -2.82 -5.38 -8.21
C PHE A 104 -3.55 -5.58 -6.89
N GLN A 105 -2.85 -5.96 -5.83
CA GLN A 105 -3.41 -6.08 -4.48
C GLN A 105 -3.84 -4.75 -3.89
N GLY A 106 -3.35 -3.63 -4.43
CA GLY A 106 -3.70 -2.27 -4.03
C GLY A 106 -2.74 -1.66 -3.02
N ALA A 107 -1.45 -1.97 -3.06
CA ALA A 107 -0.45 -1.18 -2.34
C ALA A 107 -0.46 0.28 -2.82
N ASP A 108 -0.29 1.23 -1.92
CA ASP A 108 -0.19 2.66 -2.25
C ASP A 108 1.24 3.04 -2.65
N THR A 109 2.21 2.31 -2.12
CA THR A 109 3.64 2.55 -2.34
C THR A 109 4.39 1.23 -2.31
N VAL A 110 5.40 1.10 -3.17
CA VAL A 110 6.45 0.09 -3.07
C VAL A 110 7.78 0.79 -2.78
N MET A 111 8.66 0.16 -2.00
CA MET A 111 9.88 0.79 -1.51
C MET A 111 11.11 -0.01 -1.92
N LEU A 112 12.09 0.68 -2.50
CA LEU A 112 13.45 0.19 -2.64
C LEU A 112 14.24 0.46 -1.35
N SER A 113 15.18 -0.39 -1.03
CA SER A 113 16.07 -0.31 0.14
C SER A 113 17.52 -0.31 -0.31
N ALA A 114 18.20 -1.43 -0.19
CA ALA A 114 19.60 -1.60 -0.56
C ALA A 114 19.85 -1.34 -2.05
N GLU A 115 18.89 -1.67 -2.91
CA GLU A 115 18.93 -1.47 -4.35
C GLU A 115 19.24 -0.02 -4.74
N ALA A 116 18.67 0.93 -3.98
CA ALA A 116 18.88 2.36 -4.19
C ALA A 116 19.97 2.96 -3.29
N ALA A 117 20.17 2.39 -2.08
CA ALA A 117 21.07 2.97 -1.08
C ALA A 117 22.54 2.56 -1.27
N ILE A 118 22.79 1.31 -1.63
CA ILE A 118 24.16 0.73 -1.75
C ILE A 118 24.34 -0.09 -3.02
N GLY A 119 23.29 -0.28 -3.82
CA GLY A 119 23.35 -1.05 -5.06
C GLY A 119 24.21 -0.39 -6.13
N LYS A 120 24.70 -1.19 -7.07
CA LYS A 120 25.53 -0.73 -8.20
C LYS A 120 24.71 0.00 -9.28
N PHE A 121 23.38 -0.21 -9.32
CA PHE A 121 22.48 0.25 -10.37
C PHE A 121 21.25 1.00 -9.85
N PRO A 122 21.38 2.02 -8.98
CA PRO A 122 20.24 2.65 -8.31
C PRO A 122 19.26 3.31 -9.30
N SER A 123 19.74 3.99 -10.31
CA SER A 123 18.90 4.64 -11.31
C SER A 123 18.10 3.63 -12.15
N GLN A 124 18.71 2.51 -12.50
CA GLN A 124 18.07 1.43 -13.24
C GLN A 124 17.00 0.75 -12.36
N ALA A 125 17.27 0.52 -11.07
CA ALA A 125 16.30 -0.04 -10.13
C ALA A 125 15.06 0.84 -10.02
N VAL A 126 15.22 2.15 -9.85
CA VAL A 126 14.10 3.11 -9.83
C VAL A 126 13.34 3.11 -11.16
N SER A 127 14.06 3.12 -12.30
CA SER A 127 13.44 3.08 -13.63
C SER A 127 12.64 1.80 -13.85
N THR A 128 13.20 0.64 -13.51
CA THR A 128 12.55 -0.66 -13.63
C THR A 128 11.29 -0.74 -12.79
N MET A 129 11.36 -0.31 -11.54
CA MET A 129 10.20 -0.24 -10.64
C MET A 129 9.12 0.68 -11.23
N THR A 130 9.50 1.87 -11.68
CA THR A 130 8.56 2.85 -12.25
C THR A 130 7.87 2.30 -13.50
N GLN A 131 8.61 1.70 -14.42
CA GLN A 131 8.04 1.11 -15.64
C GLN A 131 7.07 -0.03 -15.32
N THR A 132 7.41 -0.88 -14.35
CA THR A 132 6.54 -1.97 -13.90
C THR A 132 5.25 -1.43 -13.30
N ILE A 133 5.32 -0.41 -12.44
CA ILE A 133 4.15 0.24 -11.85
C ILE A 133 3.25 0.81 -12.94
N LEU A 134 3.81 1.66 -13.83
CA LEU A 134 3.03 2.34 -14.87
C LEU A 134 2.35 1.34 -15.81
N SER A 135 3.05 0.27 -16.20
CA SER A 135 2.51 -0.79 -17.04
C SER A 135 1.34 -1.52 -16.34
N THR A 136 1.53 -1.87 -15.06
CA THR A 136 0.53 -2.56 -14.25
C THR A 136 -0.71 -1.71 -14.02
N GLU A 137 -0.54 -0.42 -13.70
CA GLU A 137 -1.65 0.51 -13.50
C GLU A 137 -2.42 0.77 -14.79
N LYS A 138 -1.71 0.87 -15.93
CA LYS A 138 -2.36 0.98 -17.26
C LYS A 138 -3.23 -0.23 -17.53
N TYR A 139 -2.71 -1.44 -17.32
CA TYR A 139 -3.48 -2.68 -17.49
C TYR A 139 -4.71 -2.70 -16.56
N LYS A 140 -4.51 -2.38 -15.29
CA LYS A 140 -5.58 -2.36 -14.28
C LYS A 140 -6.70 -1.37 -14.65
N ARG A 141 -6.38 -0.21 -15.20
CA ARG A 141 -7.37 0.76 -15.70
C ARG A 141 -8.16 0.26 -16.89
N GLN A 142 -7.51 -0.45 -17.81
CA GLN A 142 -8.16 -1.01 -19.01
C GLN A 142 -9.07 -2.21 -18.70
N HIS A 143 -8.80 -2.93 -17.59
CA HIS A 143 -9.51 -4.15 -17.20
C HIS A 143 -10.18 -3.99 -15.83
N ILE A 144 -10.77 -2.83 -15.61
CA ILE A 144 -11.39 -2.47 -14.33
C ILE A 144 -12.43 -3.49 -13.86
N GLU A 145 -13.22 -4.07 -14.79
CA GLU A 145 -14.25 -5.07 -14.45
C GLU A 145 -13.65 -6.29 -13.74
N ASP A 146 -12.45 -6.73 -14.11
CA ASP A 146 -11.76 -7.86 -13.51
C ASP A 146 -11.33 -7.58 -12.05
N PHE A 147 -11.22 -6.29 -11.68
CA PHE A 147 -10.77 -5.82 -10.38
C PHE A 147 -11.88 -5.18 -9.52
N LYS A 148 -13.11 -5.12 -9.99
CA LYS A 148 -14.26 -4.60 -9.24
C LYS A 148 -14.66 -5.45 -8.02
N ASN A 149 -13.88 -6.45 -7.66
CA ASN A 149 -14.18 -7.37 -6.56
C ASN A 149 -13.93 -6.72 -5.20
N SER A 150 -15.00 -6.47 -4.59
CA SER A 150 -15.43 -6.51 -3.20
C SER A 150 -16.38 -5.37 -2.92
N ILE A 151 -17.63 -5.60 -3.18
CA ILE A 151 -18.72 -4.89 -2.52
C ILE A 151 -18.49 -5.11 -1.03
N ILE A 152 -17.84 -4.15 -0.40
CA ILE A 152 -17.85 -4.08 1.05
C ILE A 152 -19.28 -3.71 1.39
N SER A 153 -20.07 -4.69 1.77
CA SER A 153 -21.36 -4.47 2.41
C SER A 153 -21.12 -3.61 3.64
N ASN A 154 -21.34 -2.32 3.51
CA ASN A 154 -21.05 -1.38 4.57
C ASN A 154 -22.33 -0.65 4.94
N LYS A 155 -22.76 -0.79 6.18
CA LYS A 155 -23.88 -0.07 6.77
C LYS A 155 -23.58 1.44 6.98
N ASP A 156 -22.42 1.93 6.52
CA ASP A 156 -22.00 3.32 6.64
C ASP A 156 -22.42 4.10 5.38
N PRO A 157 -23.37 5.04 5.48
CA PRO A 157 -23.84 5.84 4.34
C PRO A 157 -22.73 6.61 3.62
N VAL A 158 -21.72 7.10 4.36
CA VAL A 158 -20.58 7.81 3.79
C VAL A 158 -19.80 6.91 2.85
N LYS A 159 -19.54 5.67 3.26
CA LYS A 159 -18.84 4.70 2.42
C LYS A 159 -19.66 4.30 1.19
N SER A 160 -20.96 4.22 1.30
CA SER A 160 -21.83 3.95 0.14
C SER A 160 -21.75 5.06 -0.90
N ILE A 161 -21.76 6.32 -0.48
CA ILE A 161 -21.55 7.47 -1.38
C ILE A 161 -20.18 7.41 -2.04
N LEU A 162 -19.12 7.10 -1.27
CA LEU A 162 -17.76 7.00 -1.80
C LEU A 162 -17.59 5.88 -2.83
N LEU A 163 -18.28 4.74 -2.64
CA LEU A 163 -18.31 3.67 -3.64
C LEU A 163 -18.99 4.13 -4.93
N SER A 164 -20.09 4.86 -4.84
CA SER A 164 -20.74 5.45 -6.02
C SER A 164 -19.84 6.46 -6.73
N VAL A 165 -19.08 7.28 -5.99
CA VAL A 165 -18.08 8.19 -6.56
C VAL A 165 -16.99 7.41 -7.30
N LYS A 166 -16.52 6.31 -6.71
CA LYS A 166 -15.55 5.42 -7.34
C LYS A 166 -16.09 4.82 -8.65
N ASP A 167 -17.34 4.32 -8.63
CA ASP A 167 -17.96 3.72 -9.82
C ASP A 167 -18.15 4.75 -10.94
N ILE A 168 -18.55 5.98 -10.60
CA ILE A 168 -18.65 7.10 -11.55
C ILE A 168 -17.26 7.45 -12.12
N ALA A 169 -16.21 7.43 -11.31
CA ALA A 169 -14.85 7.74 -11.74
C ALA A 169 -14.28 6.76 -12.77
N TYR A 170 -14.84 5.56 -12.85
CA TYR A 170 -14.46 4.59 -13.87
C TYR A 170 -15.03 4.90 -15.27
N ASN A 171 -15.94 5.86 -15.39
CA ASN A 171 -16.36 6.33 -16.70
C ASN A 171 -15.17 7.02 -17.41
N PRO A 172 -14.83 6.62 -18.66
CA PRO A 172 -13.71 7.22 -19.41
C PRO A 172 -13.81 8.75 -19.60
N ASP A 173 -15.03 9.30 -19.54
CA ASP A 173 -15.28 10.73 -19.69
C ASP A 173 -14.95 11.52 -18.41
N VAL A 174 -14.89 10.87 -17.25
CA VAL A 174 -14.50 11.50 -16.00
C VAL A 174 -12.97 11.60 -15.92
N LYS A 175 -12.44 12.81 -15.90
CA LYS A 175 -11.00 13.07 -15.90
C LYS A 175 -10.45 13.40 -14.51
N ALA A 176 -11.30 13.85 -13.58
CA ALA A 176 -10.90 14.21 -12.23
C ALA A 176 -12.08 14.17 -11.26
N ILE A 177 -11.77 13.97 -9.98
CA ILE A 177 -12.70 14.13 -8.86
C ILE A 177 -12.25 15.32 -8.04
N ILE A 178 -13.12 16.33 -7.88
CA ILE A 178 -12.85 17.49 -7.05
C ILE A 178 -13.59 17.31 -5.73
N VAL A 179 -12.85 17.34 -4.61
CA VAL A 179 -13.41 17.12 -3.27
C VAL A 179 -13.26 18.39 -2.44
N PHE A 180 -14.38 19.00 -2.07
CA PHE A 180 -14.40 20.11 -1.10
C PHE A 180 -14.35 19.54 0.32
N SER A 181 -13.37 19.95 1.11
CA SER A 181 -13.17 19.42 2.47
C SER A 181 -12.41 20.41 3.35
N ASN A 182 -12.95 20.71 4.54
CA ASN A 182 -12.29 21.61 5.50
C ASN A 182 -11.09 20.93 6.19
N SER A 183 -11.20 19.64 6.54
CA SER A 183 -10.16 18.90 7.28
C SER A 183 -9.36 17.93 6.41
N GLY A 184 -9.65 17.84 5.11
CA GLY A 184 -9.08 16.84 4.22
C GLY A 184 -9.64 15.42 4.42
N LYS A 185 -10.52 15.19 5.39
CA LYS A 185 -11.05 13.86 5.71
C LYS A 185 -11.76 13.21 4.52
N SER A 186 -12.65 13.94 3.86
CA SER A 186 -13.38 13.44 2.69
C SER A 186 -12.43 13.13 1.53
N ALA A 187 -11.44 13.98 1.29
CA ALA A 187 -10.44 13.75 0.25
C ALA A 187 -9.63 12.46 0.51
N LYS A 188 -9.19 12.25 1.77
CA LYS A 188 -8.51 11.00 2.17
C LYS A 188 -9.38 9.77 1.96
N LEU A 189 -10.67 9.85 2.28
CA LEU A 189 -11.61 8.74 2.11
C LEU A 189 -11.81 8.42 0.63
N VAL A 190 -12.01 9.43 -0.23
CA VAL A 190 -12.12 9.24 -1.70
C VAL A 190 -10.83 8.63 -2.23
N SER A 191 -9.66 9.18 -1.90
CA SER A 191 -8.36 8.67 -2.35
C SER A 191 -8.14 7.20 -1.94
N ALA A 192 -8.55 6.82 -0.73
CA ALA A 192 -8.42 5.44 -0.24
C ALA A 192 -9.30 4.43 -1.02
N MET A 193 -10.34 4.90 -1.72
CA MET A 193 -11.14 4.06 -2.62
C MET A 193 -10.44 3.79 -3.96
N ARG A 194 -9.35 4.51 -4.25
CA ARG A 194 -8.57 4.39 -5.50
C ARG A 194 -9.46 4.43 -6.75
N PRO A 195 -10.16 5.56 -6.92
CA PRO A 195 -11.04 5.77 -8.08
C PRO A 195 -10.25 5.87 -9.38
#